data_ec18ba8290c5c74abdadfe53bb35bfa6
#
_entry.id   ec18ba8290c5c74abdadfe53bb35bfa6
#
_cell.length_a   1.000
_cell.length_b   1.000
_cell.length_c   1.000
_cell.angle_alpha   90.00
_cell.angle_beta   90.00
_cell.angle_gamma   90.00
#
_symmetry.space_group_name_H-M   'P 1'
#
loop_
_entity.id
_entity.type
_entity.pdbx_description
1 polymer ?
#
loop_
_entity_poly.entity_id
_entity_poly.type
_entity_poly.pdbx_seq_one_letter_code
_entity_poly.pdbx_strand_id
1 'polypeptide(L)'
;MFTSIDDLQSGLAEQKYVCNRKLATVLFLAIQLHKPVLVEGPAGVGKTELAKVLAKALNRSLIRLQCYEGLDEAKALYEWEYSKQLLYTQVLREKIGQLLNPTQDLHEAAATLRKHEDVFFSENFLVERPILQAIRSEQPTVLLIDEIDRADEEFEAFLFEFLSDYQVTIPEIGTMEARTLPITILTSNRTRELSEALKRRCLHLQIDYPSSEAELEIVRLKAPGLGETLAQQLVEMVQSMRNLDLRKAPSISETLDWAQALVILNAPQLTKELIEETISVIIKYDRDAEKVLAHLNGKQAQSTSHSHGHHHGHEQNPYVERPEALLEYRRNLSNK
;
A
#
# COMPACT_ATOMS: atom_id res chain seq x y z
N MET A 1 -9.19 -21.88 7.75
CA MET A 1 -9.41 -21.51 6.33
C MET A 1 -10.87 -21.19 6.17
N PHE A 2 -11.24 -20.14 5.45
CA PHE A 2 -12.65 -19.75 5.31
C PHE A 2 -13.44 -20.80 4.52
N THR A 3 -14.64 -21.11 4.99
CA THR A 3 -15.54 -22.14 4.42
C THR A 3 -16.58 -21.57 3.47
N SER A 4 -16.86 -20.26 3.57
CA SER A 4 -17.81 -19.54 2.73
C SER A 4 -17.41 -18.08 2.54
N ILE A 5 -18.08 -17.39 1.61
CA ILE A 5 -17.91 -15.94 1.38
C ILE A 5 -18.31 -15.16 2.65
N ASP A 6 -19.39 -15.58 3.30
CA ASP A 6 -19.90 -14.90 4.51
C ASP A 6 -18.93 -15.09 5.69
N ASP A 7 -18.31 -16.26 5.82
CA ASP A 7 -17.27 -16.56 6.80
C ASP A 7 -16.04 -15.66 6.60
N LEU A 8 -15.58 -15.50 5.33
CA LEU A 8 -14.49 -14.58 4.99
C LEU A 8 -14.86 -13.13 5.31
N GLN A 9 -16.06 -12.70 4.93
CA GLN A 9 -16.53 -11.34 5.20
C GLN A 9 -16.57 -11.04 6.71
N SER A 10 -17.08 -11.99 7.50
CA SER A 10 -17.10 -11.90 8.96
C SER A 10 -15.70 -11.84 9.56
N GLY A 11 -14.78 -12.70 9.09
CA GLY A 11 -13.38 -12.69 9.55
C GLY A 11 -12.64 -11.38 9.24
N LEU A 12 -12.94 -10.73 8.10
CA LEU A 12 -12.40 -9.40 7.78
C LEU A 12 -13.03 -8.31 8.67
N ALA A 13 -14.34 -8.39 8.94
CA ALA A 13 -15.04 -7.46 9.82
C ALA A 13 -14.53 -7.52 11.27
N GLU A 14 -14.24 -8.72 11.81
CA GLU A 14 -13.59 -8.90 13.12
C GLU A 14 -12.23 -8.17 13.21
N GLN A 15 -11.54 -8.06 12.08
CA GLN A 15 -10.30 -7.28 11.98
C GLN A 15 -10.54 -5.79 11.66
N LYS A 16 -11.78 -5.31 11.80
CA LYS A 16 -12.18 -3.91 11.54
C LYS A 16 -11.92 -3.46 10.09
N TYR A 17 -12.17 -4.35 9.13
CA TYR A 17 -12.09 -4.04 7.70
C TYR A 17 -13.49 -4.15 7.09
N VAL A 18 -14.02 -3.02 6.63
CA VAL A 18 -15.33 -2.95 5.96
C VAL A 18 -15.20 -3.51 4.56
N CYS A 19 -15.87 -4.62 4.31
CA CYS A 19 -15.76 -5.40 3.08
C CYS A 19 -17.14 -5.63 2.47
N ASN A 20 -17.33 -5.22 1.23
CA ASN A 20 -18.54 -5.56 0.51
C ASN A 20 -18.51 -7.01 -0.03
N ARG A 21 -19.68 -7.55 -0.37
CA ARG A 21 -19.81 -8.94 -0.85
C ARG A 21 -18.99 -9.22 -2.12
N LYS A 22 -18.88 -8.25 -3.04
CA LYS A 22 -18.10 -8.39 -4.28
C LYS A 22 -16.61 -8.62 -3.97
N LEU A 23 -16.03 -7.82 -3.08
CA LEU A 23 -14.64 -7.96 -2.64
C LEU A 23 -14.43 -9.32 -1.94
N ALA A 24 -15.32 -9.68 -1.00
CA ALA A 24 -15.26 -10.98 -0.32
C ALA A 24 -15.34 -12.16 -1.30
N THR A 25 -16.20 -12.08 -2.32
CA THR A 25 -16.34 -13.12 -3.34
C THR A 25 -15.04 -13.31 -4.14
N VAL A 26 -14.41 -12.22 -4.63
CA VAL A 26 -13.17 -12.31 -5.40
C VAL A 26 -12.04 -12.88 -4.55
N LEU A 27 -11.90 -12.43 -3.30
CA LEU A 27 -10.89 -12.96 -2.38
C LEU A 27 -11.13 -14.44 -2.07
N PHE A 28 -12.38 -14.83 -1.80
CA PHE A 28 -12.71 -16.23 -1.53
C PHE A 28 -12.36 -17.12 -2.72
N LEU A 29 -12.74 -16.71 -3.94
CA LEU A 29 -12.39 -17.45 -5.15
C LEU A 29 -10.88 -17.50 -5.39
N ALA A 30 -10.14 -16.43 -5.13
CA ALA A 30 -8.69 -16.41 -5.25
C ALA A 30 -8.03 -17.42 -4.32
N ILE A 31 -8.47 -17.49 -3.07
CA ILE A 31 -7.97 -18.44 -2.09
C ILE A 31 -8.27 -19.88 -2.51
N GLN A 32 -9.49 -20.17 -2.98
CA GLN A 32 -9.90 -21.52 -3.38
C GLN A 32 -9.25 -21.99 -4.68
N LEU A 33 -9.02 -21.07 -5.61
CA LEU A 33 -8.41 -21.35 -6.91
C LEU A 33 -6.89 -21.24 -6.89
N HIS A 34 -6.28 -20.88 -5.77
CA HIS A 34 -4.86 -20.58 -5.63
C HIS A 34 -4.36 -19.58 -6.68
N LYS A 35 -5.15 -18.53 -6.95
CA LYS A 35 -4.80 -17.48 -7.91
C LYS A 35 -4.39 -16.19 -7.21
N PRO A 36 -3.37 -15.50 -7.73
CA PRO A 36 -3.04 -14.16 -7.25
C PRO A 36 -4.21 -13.18 -7.47
N VAL A 37 -4.30 -12.16 -6.60
CA VAL A 37 -5.28 -11.07 -6.74
C VAL A 37 -4.55 -9.77 -7.05
N LEU A 38 -4.91 -9.13 -8.16
CA LEU A 38 -4.50 -7.78 -8.47
C LEU A 38 -5.56 -6.79 -7.96
N VAL A 39 -5.20 -6.02 -6.96
CA VAL A 39 -6.07 -5.01 -6.32
C VAL A 39 -5.69 -3.63 -6.85
N GLU A 40 -6.55 -3.04 -7.66
CA GLU A 40 -6.34 -1.72 -8.23
C GLU A 40 -7.29 -0.67 -7.65
N GLY A 41 -6.85 0.58 -7.60
CA GLY A 41 -7.67 1.71 -7.17
C GLY A 41 -6.85 2.90 -6.70
N PRO A 42 -7.49 4.02 -6.34
CA PRO A 42 -6.81 5.22 -5.86
C PRO A 42 -5.91 4.94 -4.65
N ALA A 43 -4.90 5.80 -4.44
CA ALA A 43 -4.08 5.72 -3.24
C ALA A 43 -4.93 5.95 -1.97
N GLY A 44 -4.60 5.25 -0.88
CA GLY A 44 -5.23 5.45 0.43
C GLY A 44 -6.65 4.89 0.58
N VAL A 45 -7.14 4.02 -0.34
CA VAL A 45 -8.45 3.34 -0.22
C VAL A 45 -8.39 2.02 0.57
N GLY A 46 -7.22 1.65 1.11
CA GLY A 46 -7.09 0.46 1.97
C GLY A 46 -6.62 -0.81 1.25
N LYS A 47 -6.02 -0.74 0.05
CA LYS A 47 -5.49 -1.91 -0.69
C LYS A 47 -4.43 -2.68 0.09
N THR A 48 -3.41 -1.99 0.60
CA THR A 48 -2.34 -2.59 1.44
C THR A 48 -2.91 -3.12 2.76
N GLU A 49 -3.90 -2.43 3.34
CA GLU A 49 -4.57 -2.86 4.58
C GLU A 49 -5.33 -4.16 4.38
N LEU A 50 -5.93 -4.39 3.20
CA LEU A 50 -6.60 -5.63 2.87
C LEU A 50 -5.70 -6.86 3.06
N ALA A 51 -4.46 -6.81 2.57
CA ALA A 51 -3.51 -7.91 2.72
C ALA A 51 -3.12 -8.15 4.19
N LYS A 52 -2.91 -7.07 4.96
CA LYS A 52 -2.60 -7.15 6.39
C LYS A 52 -3.75 -7.77 7.19
N VAL A 53 -4.95 -7.34 6.91
CA VAL A 53 -6.16 -7.82 7.58
C VAL A 53 -6.43 -9.27 7.22
N LEU A 54 -6.28 -9.64 5.94
CA LEU A 54 -6.43 -11.02 5.49
C LEU A 54 -5.42 -11.96 6.17
N ALA A 55 -4.16 -11.55 6.28
CA ALA A 55 -3.14 -12.32 6.99
C ALA A 55 -3.52 -12.55 8.46
N LYS A 56 -4.00 -11.50 9.16
CA LYS A 56 -4.48 -11.61 10.54
C LYS A 56 -5.70 -12.51 10.67
N ALA A 57 -6.70 -12.33 9.81
CA ALA A 57 -7.94 -13.11 9.84
C ALA A 57 -7.69 -14.61 9.58
N LEU A 58 -6.66 -14.94 8.79
CA LEU A 58 -6.23 -16.31 8.53
C LEU A 58 -5.19 -16.84 9.53
N ASN A 59 -4.72 -16.00 10.45
CA ASN A 59 -3.59 -16.29 11.35
C ASN A 59 -2.34 -16.75 10.58
N ARG A 60 -1.99 -16.03 9.50
CA ARG A 60 -0.83 -16.31 8.65
C ARG A 60 0.17 -15.18 8.72
N SER A 61 1.45 -15.50 8.52
CA SER A 61 2.51 -14.50 8.38
C SER A 61 2.31 -13.67 7.12
N LEU A 62 2.51 -12.34 7.23
CA LEU A 62 2.53 -11.43 6.10
C LEU A 62 3.97 -11.20 5.67
N ILE A 63 4.27 -11.52 4.43
CA ILE A 63 5.52 -11.18 3.75
C ILE A 63 5.21 -10.03 2.78
N ARG A 64 5.97 -8.92 2.85
CA ARG A 64 5.73 -7.74 2.02
C ARG A 64 6.93 -7.43 1.14
N LEU A 65 6.68 -7.30 -0.15
CA LEU A 65 7.58 -6.72 -1.13
C LEU A 65 7.02 -5.36 -1.56
N GLN A 66 7.70 -4.27 -1.20
CA GLN A 66 7.36 -2.92 -1.65
C GLN A 66 8.04 -2.68 -3.00
N CYS A 67 7.27 -2.42 -4.05
CA CYS A 67 7.82 -2.08 -5.36
C CYS A 67 8.25 -0.61 -5.42
N TYR A 68 9.31 -0.35 -6.17
CA TYR A 68 9.86 0.97 -6.45
C TYR A 68 10.63 0.92 -7.76
N GLU A 69 10.92 2.07 -8.34
CA GLU A 69 11.67 2.20 -9.58
C GLU A 69 13.09 1.61 -9.47
N GLY A 70 13.46 0.71 -10.39
CA GLY A 70 14.72 -0.02 -10.36
C GLY A 70 14.77 -1.19 -9.36
N LEU A 71 13.59 -1.71 -8.97
CA LEU A 71 13.49 -2.99 -8.28
C LEU A 71 13.85 -4.10 -9.26
N ASP A 72 14.82 -4.92 -8.88
CA ASP A 72 15.33 -6.04 -9.68
C ASP A 72 15.11 -7.39 -8.97
N GLU A 73 15.45 -8.47 -9.67
CA GLU A 73 15.36 -9.83 -9.16
C GLU A 73 16.17 -10.01 -7.87
N ALA A 74 17.40 -9.47 -7.81
CA ALA A 74 18.29 -9.60 -6.64
C ALA A 74 17.70 -9.01 -5.37
N LYS A 75 16.87 -7.95 -5.50
CA LYS A 75 16.19 -7.31 -4.37
C LYS A 75 14.87 -7.97 -4.00
N ALA A 76 14.24 -8.66 -4.94
CA ALA A 76 12.92 -9.26 -4.77
C ALA A 76 12.96 -10.74 -4.42
N LEU A 77 13.92 -11.49 -5.00
CA LEU A 77 14.01 -12.93 -4.89
C LEU A 77 15.12 -13.37 -3.95
N TYR A 78 16.39 -13.11 -4.30
CA TYR A 78 17.55 -13.52 -3.49
C TYR A 78 18.76 -12.65 -3.79
N GLU A 79 19.71 -12.68 -2.88
CA GLU A 79 21.03 -12.09 -3.03
C GLU A 79 22.08 -13.10 -2.53
N TRP A 80 23.21 -13.19 -3.24
CA TRP A 80 24.34 -14.00 -2.77
C TRP A 80 25.08 -13.27 -1.65
N GLU A 81 25.31 -13.97 -0.53
CA GLU A 81 26.07 -13.46 0.60
C GLU A 81 27.58 -13.52 0.32
N TYR A 82 28.06 -12.70 -0.62
CA TYR A 82 29.44 -12.69 -1.09
C TYR A 82 30.47 -12.54 0.06
N SER A 83 30.17 -11.76 1.09
CA SER A 83 31.04 -11.61 2.24
C SER A 83 31.26 -12.93 2.99
N LYS A 84 30.21 -13.72 3.12
CA LYS A 84 30.28 -15.05 3.73
C LYS A 84 31.00 -16.03 2.83
N GLN A 85 30.75 -16.03 1.52
CA GLN A 85 31.49 -16.84 0.56
C GLN A 85 32.97 -16.54 0.62
N LEU A 86 33.37 -15.26 0.67
CA LEU A 86 34.76 -14.84 0.78
C LEU A 86 35.40 -15.33 2.11
N LEU A 87 34.69 -15.20 3.23
CA LEU A 87 35.14 -15.70 4.52
C LEU A 87 35.36 -17.21 4.48
N TYR A 88 34.41 -17.99 3.92
CA TYR A 88 34.55 -19.42 3.77
C TYR A 88 35.72 -19.78 2.86
N THR A 89 35.93 -19.05 1.76
CA THR A 89 37.09 -19.23 0.89
C THR A 89 38.41 -19.04 1.66
N GLN A 90 38.48 -18.04 2.51
CA GLN A 90 39.66 -17.77 3.33
C GLN A 90 39.91 -18.90 4.38
N VAL A 91 38.83 -19.31 5.06
CA VAL A 91 38.90 -20.40 6.06
C VAL A 91 39.28 -21.74 5.42
N LEU A 92 38.77 -22.03 4.23
CA LEU A 92 39.01 -23.25 3.49
C LEU A 92 40.27 -23.20 2.61
N ARG A 93 41.02 -22.13 2.61
CA ARG A 93 42.18 -21.88 1.74
C ARG A 93 43.17 -23.05 1.71
N GLU A 94 43.50 -23.58 2.88
CA GLU A 94 44.44 -24.70 2.99
C GLU A 94 43.87 -25.98 2.37
N LYS A 95 42.57 -26.25 2.56
CA LYS A 95 41.89 -27.41 1.98
C LYS A 95 41.75 -27.28 0.45
N ILE A 96 41.43 -26.10 -0.05
CA ILE A 96 41.40 -25.80 -1.49
C ILE A 96 42.82 -26.03 -2.08
N GLY A 97 43.86 -25.52 -1.41
CA GLY A 97 45.25 -25.70 -1.81
C GLY A 97 45.65 -27.20 -1.86
N GLN A 98 45.20 -28.01 -0.91
CA GLN A 98 45.44 -29.46 -0.92
C GLN A 98 44.70 -30.17 -2.07
N LEU A 99 43.47 -29.73 -2.42
CA LEU A 99 42.73 -30.28 -3.57
C LEU A 99 43.38 -29.95 -4.90
N LEU A 100 44.01 -28.77 -5.02
CA LEU A 100 44.68 -28.32 -6.26
C LEU A 100 46.13 -28.72 -6.37
N ASN A 101 46.75 -29.23 -5.30
CA ASN A 101 48.18 -29.56 -5.23
C ASN A 101 48.65 -30.66 -6.20
N PRO A 102 47.79 -31.62 -6.65
CA PRO A 102 48.19 -32.62 -7.65
C PRO A 102 48.22 -32.07 -9.08
N THR A 103 47.62 -30.90 -9.33
CA THR A 103 47.45 -30.35 -10.69
C THR A 103 48.46 -29.24 -10.95
N GLN A 104 49.28 -29.42 -12.01
CA GLN A 104 50.23 -28.39 -12.48
C GLN A 104 49.63 -27.50 -13.59
N ASP A 105 48.47 -27.89 -14.11
CA ASP A 105 47.77 -27.13 -15.17
C ASP A 105 46.58 -26.32 -14.62
N LEU A 106 46.51 -25.03 -15.00
CA LEU A 106 45.47 -24.15 -14.61
C LEU A 106 44.06 -24.60 -15.06
N HIS A 107 43.97 -25.23 -16.25
CA HIS A 107 42.72 -25.77 -16.77
C HIS A 107 42.20 -26.94 -15.94
N GLU A 108 43.10 -27.82 -15.50
CA GLU A 108 42.76 -28.96 -14.66
C GLU A 108 42.39 -28.52 -13.24
N ALA A 109 43.07 -27.51 -12.70
CA ALA A 109 42.72 -26.89 -11.44
C ALA A 109 41.33 -26.23 -11.49
N ALA A 110 41.03 -25.50 -12.56
CA ALA A 110 39.71 -24.89 -12.78
C ALA A 110 38.60 -25.96 -12.94
N ALA A 111 38.87 -27.05 -13.64
CA ALA A 111 37.94 -28.16 -13.78
C ALA A 111 37.68 -28.88 -12.44
N THR A 112 38.68 -28.94 -11.56
CA THR A 112 38.54 -29.51 -10.22
C THR A 112 37.70 -28.61 -9.32
N LEU A 113 37.91 -27.30 -9.37
CA LEU A 113 37.08 -26.32 -8.63
C LEU A 113 35.61 -26.34 -9.08
N ARG A 114 35.35 -26.45 -10.39
CA ARG A 114 33.96 -26.57 -10.89
C ARG A 114 33.20 -27.75 -10.33
N LYS A 115 33.85 -28.84 -10.05
CA LYS A 115 33.21 -30.02 -9.42
C LYS A 115 32.77 -29.79 -7.98
N HIS A 116 33.19 -28.67 -7.38
CA HIS A 116 32.87 -28.27 -6.01
C HIS A 116 32.22 -26.88 -5.96
N GLU A 117 31.67 -26.40 -7.08
CA GLU A 117 30.97 -25.11 -7.13
C GLU A 117 29.74 -25.07 -6.21
N ASP A 118 29.09 -26.22 -5.99
CA ASP A 118 28.02 -26.45 -5.04
C ASP A 118 28.38 -26.06 -3.59
N VAL A 119 29.68 -26.10 -3.23
CA VAL A 119 30.15 -25.68 -1.91
C VAL A 119 30.00 -24.14 -1.73
N PHE A 120 30.13 -23.38 -2.80
CA PHE A 120 30.11 -21.91 -2.76
C PHE A 120 28.76 -21.29 -3.23
N PHE A 121 28.05 -22.01 -4.11
CA PHE A 121 26.77 -21.64 -4.64
C PHE A 121 25.67 -22.58 -4.14
N SER A 122 25.58 -22.70 -2.83
CA SER A 122 24.52 -23.46 -2.16
C SER A 122 23.52 -22.54 -1.49
N GLU A 123 22.38 -23.11 -1.13
CA GLU A 123 21.32 -22.40 -0.38
C GLU A 123 21.81 -21.71 0.90
N ASN A 124 22.95 -22.19 1.48
CA ASN A 124 23.54 -21.62 2.69
C ASN A 124 24.09 -20.20 2.50
N PHE A 125 24.33 -19.79 1.26
CA PHE A 125 24.83 -18.45 0.91
C PHE A 125 23.77 -17.56 0.27
N LEU A 126 22.51 -18.00 0.23
CA LEU A 126 21.40 -17.18 -0.21
C LEU A 126 20.85 -16.33 0.93
N VAL A 127 20.77 -15.04 0.70
CA VAL A 127 19.94 -14.12 1.50
C VAL A 127 18.54 -14.12 0.88
N GLU A 128 17.59 -14.72 1.58
CA GLU A 128 16.20 -14.79 1.11
C GLU A 128 15.57 -13.40 1.09
N ARG A 129 15.05 -12.99 -0.05
CA ARG A 129 14.22 -11.81 -0.25
C ARG A 129 12.74 -12.21 -0.22
N PRO A 130 11.78 -11.27 -0.20
CA PRO A 130 10.38 -11.59 0.08
C PRO A 130 9.76 -12.70 -0.76
N ILE A 131 10.07 -12.81 -2.06
CA ILE A 131 9.51 -13.86 -2.92
C ILE A 131 10.07 -15.23 -2.51
N LEU A 132 11.38 -15.34 -2.32
CA LEU A 132 11.99 -16.60 -1.90
C LEU A 132 11.57 -17.02 -0.49
N GLN A 133 11.40 -16.05 0.42
CA GLN A 133 10.84 -16.29 1.76
C GLN A 133 9.44 -16.90 1.67
N ALA A 134 8.59 -16.40 0.76
CA ALA A 134 7.25 -16.93 0.57
C ALA A 134 7.27 -18.36 -0.01
N ILE A 135 8.17 -18.65 -0.97
CA ILE A 135 8.32 -19.97 -1.59
C ILE A 135 8.84 -20.99 -0.59
N ARG A 136 9.84 -20.62 0.21
CA ARG A 136 10.48 -21.54 1.16
C ARG A 136 9.73 -21.70 2.47
N SER A 137 8.70 -20.88 2.72
CA SER A 137 7.94 -20.96 3.95
C SER A 137 7.26 -22.31 4.13
N GLU A 138 7.51 -22.96 5.25
CA GLU A 138 6.83 -24.20 5.65
C GLU A 138 5.40 -23.95 6.14
N GLN A 139 5.15 -22.73 6.59
CA GLN A 139 3.84 -22.31 7.06
C GLN A 139 3.12 -21.50 5.98
N PRO A 140 1.80 -21.62 5.87
CA PRO A 140 1.03 -20.83 4.92
C PRO A 140 1.19 -19.33 5.18
N THR A 141 1.50 -18.55 4.14
CA THR A 141 1.76 -17.12 4.22
C THR A 141 0.78 -16.32 3.36
N VAL A 142 0.74 -15.01 3.59
CA VAL A 142 0.19 -14.02 2.64
C VAL A 142 1.37 -13.22 2.10
N LEU A 143 1.57 -13.24 0.79
CA LEU A 143 2.56 -12.41 0.10
C LEU A 143 1.88 -11.17 -0.47
N LEU A 144 2.32 -10.01 -0.04
CA LEU A 144 1.90 -8.72 -0.57
C LEU A 144 3.00 -8.13 -1.46
N ILE A 145 2.71 -8.00 -2.76
CA ILE A 145 3.52 -7.24 -3.72
C ILE A 145 2.86 -5.86 -3.86
N ASP A 146 3.40 -4.88 -3.16
CA ASP A 146 2.76 -3.58 -2.95
C ASP A 146 3.25 -2.54 -3.96
N GLU A 147 2.32 -1.80 -4.57
CA GLU A 147 2.57 -0.77 -5.59
C GLU A 147 3.34 -1.28 -6.82
N ILE A 148 2.89 -2.41 -7.41
CA ILE A 148 3.54 -3.04 -8.58
C ILE A 148 3.66 -2.07 -9.79
N ASP A 149 2.77 -1.10 -9.90
CA ASP A 149 2.81 -0.05 -10.91
C ASP A 149 4.01 0.92 -10.78
N ARG A 150 4.83 0.80 -9.72
CA ARG A 150 6.10 1.52 -9.57
C ARG A 150 7.31 0.75 -10.08
N ALA A 151 7.19 -0.54 -10.27
CA ALA A 151 8.24 -1.35 -10.91
C ALA A 151 8.16 -1.20 -12.43
N ASP A 152 9.21 -1.58 -13.14
CA ASP A 152 9.26 -1.59 -14.59
C ASP A 152 8.64 -2.88 -15.20
N GLU A 153 8.55 -2.94 -16.53
CA GLU A 153 8.00 -4.09 -17.24
C GLU A 153 8.92 -5.33 -17.15
N GLU A 154 10.21 -5.15 -16.99
CA GLU A 154 11.18 -6.24 -16.84
C GLU A 154 10.91 -6.99 -15.53
N PHE A 155 10.62 -6.25 -14.46
CA PHE A 155 10.23 -6.84 -13.19
C PHE A 155 8.88 -7.56 -13.26
N GLU A 156 7.90 -7.04 -14.02
CA GLU A 156 6.65 -7.78 -14.24
C GLU A 156 6.90 -9.12 -14.93
N ALA A 157 7.76 -9.13 -15.97
CA ALA A 157 8.11 -10.36 -16.69
C ALA A 157 8.78 -11.40 -15.78
N PHE A 158 9.66 -10.96 -14.88
CA PHE A 158 10.25 -11.80 -13.85
C PHE A 158 9.20 -12.48 -12.93
N LEU A 159 8.12 -11.77 -12.59
CA LEU A 159 7.06 -12.34 -11.74
C LEU A 159 6.20 -13.41 -12.45
N PHE A 160 6.27 -13.56 -13.77
CA PHE A 160 5.36 -14.44 -14.50
C PHE A 160 5.50 -15.92 -14.10
N GLU A 161 6.71 -16.41 -13.89
CA GLU A 161 6.95 -17.77 -13.42
C GLU A 161 6.33 -17.97 -12.03
N PHE A 162 6.65 -17.09 -11.09
CA PHE A 162 6.10 -17.14 -9.74
C PHE A 162 4.56 -17.06 -9.69
N LEU A 163 3.96 -16.14 -10.43
CA LEU A 163 2.50 -15.95 -10.41
C LEU A 163 1.72 -17.05 -11.12
N SER A 164 2.37 -17.81 -12.04
CA SER A 164 1.75 -18.94 -12.74
C SER A 164 1.84 -20.22 -11.96
N ASP A 165 3.05 -20.57 -11.50
CA ASP A 165 3.39 -21.91 -11.04
C ASP A 165 3.90 -21.94 -9.59
N TYR A 166 3.96 -20.77 -8.92
CA TYR A 166 4.50 -20.62 -7.57
C TYR A 166 5.89 -21.23 -7.41
N GLN A 167 6.72 -21.04 -8.42
CA GLN A 167 8.11 -21.48 -8.47
C GLN A 167 9.03 -20.35 -8.94
N VAL A 168 10.31 -20.51 -8.69
CA VAL A 168 11.37 -19.64 -9.22
C VAL A 168 12.58 -20.48 -9.60
N THR A 169 13.28 -20.08 -10.66
CA THR A 169 14.50 -20.75 -11.13
C THR A 169 15.71 -19.90 -10.80
N ILE A 170 16.60 -20.44 -9.95
CA ILE A 170 17.90 -19.86 -9.61
C ILE A 170 18.97 -20.61 -10.42
N PRO A 171 19.72 -19.93 -11.31
CA PRO A 171 20.61 -20.60 -12.27
C PRO A 171 21.58 -21.62 -11.65
N GLU A 172 22.13 -21.33 -10.48
CA GLU A 172 23.14 -22.15 -9.82
C GLU A 172 22.56 -23.29 -8.97
N ILE A 173 21.26 -23.16 -8.59
CA ILE A 173 20.60 -24.12 -7.67
C ILE A 173 19.54 -24.93 -8.40
N GLY A 174 18.88 -24.35 -9.39
CA GLY A 174 17.75 -24.94 -10.09
C GLY A 174 16.40 -24.35 -9.68
N THR A 175 15.33 -25.04 -10.06
CA THR A 175 13.95 -24.60 -9.81
C THR A 175 13.54 -24.95 -8.38
N MET A 176 12.99 -23.95 -7.68
CA MET A 176 12.41 -24.08 -6.35
C MET A 176 10.91 -23.88 -6.43
N GLU A 177 10.13 -24.86 -6.04
CA GLU A 177 8.68 -24.81 -5.95
C GLU A 177 8.24 -24.41 -4.53
N ALA A 178 7.10 -23.73 -4.42
CA ALA A 178 6.56 -23.33 -3.13
C ALA A 178 6.20 -24.55 -2.27
N ARG A 179 6.75 -24.65 -1.06
CA ARG A 179 6.42 -25.70 -0.09
C ARG A 179 4.97 -25.63 0.36
N THR A 180 4.48 -24.43 0.56
CA THR A 180 3.07 -24.09 0.79
C THR A 180 2.69 -22.94 -0.10
N LEU A 181 1.56 -23.04 -0.80
CA LEU A 181 1.12 -21.97 -1.71
C LEU A 181 0.77 -20.68 -0.93
N PRO A 182 1.48 -19.57 -1.16
CA PRO A 182 1.15 -18.30 -0.54
C PRO A 182 -0.13 -17.73 -1.14
N ILE A 183 -0.94 -17.05 -0.34
CA ILE A 183 -1.99 -16.17 -0.87
C ILE A 183 -1.30 -14.91 -1.34
N THR A 184 -1.29 -14.69 -2.65
CA THR A 184 -0.56 -13.57 -3.26
C THR A 184 -1.51 -12.43 -3.61
N ILE A 185 -1.23 -11.23 -3.09
CA ILE A 185 -1.96 -10.00 -3.36
C ILE A 185 -1.00 -8.99 -3.96
N LEU A 186 -1.33 -8.49 -5.15
CA LEU A 186 -0.64 -7.38 -5.78
C LEU A 186 -1.49 -6.13 -5.62
N THR A 187 -0.89 -4.97 -5.36
CA THR A 187 -1.60 -3.69 -5.33
C THR A 187 -1.09 -2.75 -6.41
N SER A 188 -1.98 -1.92 -6.97
CA SER A 188 -1.64 -0.89 -7.95
C SER A 188 -2.44 0.38 -7.70
N ASN A 189 -1.78 1.54 -7.79
CA ASN A 189 -2.42 2.86 -7.77
C ASN A 189 -2.76 3.37 -9.18
N ARG A 190 -2.52 2.55 -10.22
CA ARG A 190 -2.70 2.90 -11.63
C ARG A 190 -1.86 4.09 -12.07
N THR A 191 -0.65 4.24 -11.56
CA THR A 191 0.28 5.30 -12.00
C THR A 191 0.80 5.04 -13.41
N ARG A 192 0.85 3.77 -13.82
CA ARG A 192 1.03 3.29 -15.20
C ARG A 192 0.12 2.10 -15.47
N GLU A 193 -0.04 1.76 -16.73
CA GLU A 193 -0.73 0.55 -17.13
C GLU A 193 0.16 -0.69 -16.93
N LEU A 194 -0.42 -1.74 -16.34
CA LEU A 194 0.23 -3.03 -16.16
C LEU A 194 0.06 -3.89 -17.41
N SER A 195 1.02 -4.78 -17.65
CA SER A 195 0.98 -5.67 -18.81
C SER A 195 -0.24 -6.61 -18.79
N GLU A 196 -0.79 -6.88 -19.96
CA GLU A 196 -1.88 -7.85 -20.12
C GLU A 196 -1.47 -9.26 -19.66
N ALA A 197 -0.18 -9.59 -19.78
CA ALA A 197 0.37 -10.86 -19.34
C ALA A 197 0.28 -11.02 -17.81
N LEU A 198 0.53 -9.97 -17.04
CA LEU A 198 0.37 -9.94 -15.59
C LEU A 198 -1.11 -10.01 -15.20
N LYS A 199 -1.96 -9.20 -15.84
CA LYS A 199 -3.40 -9.16 -15.56
C LYS A 199 -4.08 -10.52 -15.76
N ARG A 200 -3.71 -11.27 -16.81
CA ARG A 200 -4.27 -12.62 -17.10
C ARG A 200 -3.94 -13.67 -16.05
N ARG A 201 -2.87 -13.50 -15.28
CA ARG A 201 -2.46 -14.42 -14.22
C ARG A 201 -3.18 -14.17 -12.91
N CYS A 202 -3.79 -13.00 -12.75
CA CYS A 202 -4.43 -12.56 -11.53
C CYS A 202 -5.97 -12.53 -11.66
N LEU A 203 -6.66 -12.73 -10.55
CA LEU A 203 -8.03 -12.27 -10.42
C LEU A 203 -8.00 -10.76 -10.15
N HIS A 204 -8.83 -10.02 -10.87
CA HIS A 204 -8.84 -8.57 -10.80
C HIS A 204 -9.88 -8.05 -9.81
N LEU A 205 -9.45 -7.19 -8.90
CA LEU A 205 -10.30 -6.53 -7.90
C LEU A 205 -10.09 -5.02 -7.96
N GLN A 206 -11.15 -4.29 -8.25
CA GLN A 206 -11.13 -2.84 -8.18
C GLN A 206 -11.70 -2.38 -6.84
N ILE A 207 -10.96 -1.51 -6.14
CA ILE A 207 -11.41 -0.83 -4.92
C ILE A 207 -11.43 0.67 -5.22
N ASP A 208 -12.62 1.25 -5.18
CA ASP A 208 -12.83 2.68 -5.34
C ASP A 208 -13.04 3.34 -3.97
N TYR A 209 -13.25 4.66 -3.95
CA TYR A 209 -13.68 5.33 -2.73
C TYR A 209 -14.99 4.74 -2.23
N PRO A 210 -15.14 4.54 -0.91
CA PRO A 210 -16.38 4.00 -0.35
C PRO A 210 -17.55 4.97 -0.49
N SER A 211 -18.76 4.43 -0.41
CA SER A 211 -19.95 5.27 -0.21
C SER A 211 -19.88 5.99 1.15
N SER A 212 -20.72 7.02 1.32
CA SER A 212 -20.79 7.78 2.58
C SER A 212 -21.08 6.88 3.78
N GLU A 213 -21.99 5.90 3.62
CA GLU A 213 -22.36 4.93 4.67
C GLU A 213 -21.18 4.03 5.04
N ALA A 214 -20.46 3.50 4.04
CA ALA A 214 -19.30 2.64 4.26
C ALA A 214 -18.14 3.43 4.88
N GLU A 215 -17.91 4.68 4.47
CA GLU A 215 -16.88 5.54 5.04
C GLU A 215 -17.20 5.89 6.50
N LEU A 216 -18.46 6.17 6.81
CA LEU A 216 -18.91 6.41 8.19
C LEU A 216 -18.68 5.18 9.07
N GLU A 217 -18.96 3.99 8.56
CA GLU A 217 -18.68 2.74 9.26
C GLU A 217 -17.17 2.57 9.52
N ILE A 218 -16.32 2.86 8.52
CA ILE A 218 -14.87 2.83 8.67
C ILE A 218 -14.40 3.82 9.75
N VAL A 219 -14.92 5.06 9.74
CA VAL A 219 -14.58 6.07 10.75
C VAL A 219 -14.97 5.62 12.14
N ARG A 220 -16.18 5.08 12.33
CA ARG A 220 -16.64 4.52 13.63
C ARG A 220 -15.73 3.42 14.15
N LEU A 221 -15.31 2.51 13.28
CA LEU A 221 -14.43 1.38 13.65
C LEU A 221 -13.00 1.78 13.98
N LYS A 222 -12.47 2.80 13.26
CA LYS A 222 -11.05 3.19 13.34
C LYS A 222 -10.79 4.40 14.23
N ALA A 223 -11.82 5.23 14.49
CA ALA A 223 -11.75 6.40 15.38
C ALA A 223 -12.88 6.36 16.45
N PRO A 224 -12.89 5.36 17.34
CA PRO A 224 -14.02 5.13 18.28
C PRO A 224 -14.21 6.26 19.30
N GLY A 225 -13.26 7.20 19.43
CA GLY A 225 -13.39 8.39 20.29
C GLY A 225 -14.14 9.56 19.63
N LEU A 226 -14.47 9.46 18.33
CA LEU A 226 -15.20 10.51 17.63
C LEU A 226 -16.70 10.38 17.87
N GLY A 227 -17.36 11.46 18.33
CA GLY A 227 -18.81 11.48 18.53
C GLY A 227 -19.57 11.26 17.21
N GLU A 228 -20.72 10.61 17.28
CA GLU A 228 -21.51 10.20 16.10
C GLU A 228 -21.85 11.37 15.17
N THR A 229 -22.33 12.47 15.72
CA THR A 229 -22.67 13.68 14.94
C THR A 229 -21.44 14.23 14.22
N LEU A 230 -20.29 14.27 14.88
CA LEU A 230 -19.04 14.76 14.32
C LEU A 230 -18.51 13.83 13.24
N ALA A 231 -18.65 12.51 13.41
CA ALA A 231 -18.29 11.51 12.41
C ALA A 231 -19.12 11.70 11.11
N GLN A 232 -20.43 11.94 11.25
CA GLN A 232 -21.29 12.23 10.10
C GLN A 232 -20.88 13.52 9.39
N GLN A 233 -20.68 14.61 10.13
CA GLN A 233 -20.21 15.90 9.57
C GLN A 233 -18.87 15.76 8.85
N LEU A 234 -17.93 15.01 9.44
CA LEU A 234 -16.62 14.72 8.83
C LEU A 234 -16.78 14.02 7.48
N VAL A 235 -17.54 12.92 7.44
CA VAL A 235 -17.74 12.12 6.22
C VAL A 235 -18.46 12.94 5.14
N GLU A 236 -19.53 13.67 5.48
CA GLU A 236 -20.24 14.56 4.55
C GLU A 236 -19.29 15.62 3.96
N MET A 237 -18.43 16.20 4.80
CA MET A 237 -17.44 17.17 4.36
C MET A 237 -16.44 16.55 3.39
N VAL A 238 -15.86 15.39 3.72
CA VAL A 238 -14.89 14.68 2.87
C VAL A 238 -15.52 14.28 1.54
N GLN A 239 -16.74 13.74 1.55
CA GLN A 239 -17.48 13.39 0.32
C GLN A 239 -17.72 14.64 -0.54
N SER A 240 -18.05 15.78 0.09
CA SER A 240 -18.22 17.03 -0.66
C SER A 240 -16.90 17.54 -1.27
N MET A 241 -15.77 17.39 -0.57
CA MET A 241 -14.44 17.73 -1.10
C MET A 241 -14.06 16.86 -2.30
N ARG A 242 -14.41 15.57 -2.31
CA ARG A 242 -14.14 14.66 -3.45
C ARG A 242 -14.90 15.02 -4.71
N ASN A 243 -16.01 15.74 -4.57
CA ASN A 243 -16.78 16.24 -5.71
C ASN A 243 -16.23 17.55 -6.31
N LEU A 244 -15.21 18.14 -5.68
CA LEU A 244 -14.51 19.30 -6.21
C LEU A 244 -13.40 18.86 -7.17
N ASP A 245 -13.10 19.73 -8.15
CA ASP A 245 -11.95 19.54 -9.05
C ASP A 245 -10.65 19.84 -8.30
N LEU A 246 -10.20 18.89 -7.47
CA LEU A 246 -8.97 18.96 -6.71
C LEU A 246 -7.85 18.21 -7.46
N ARG A 247 -6.63 18.69 -7.32
CA ARG A 247 -5.44 17.98 -7.82
C ARG A 247 -5.33 16.61 -7.19
N LYS A 248 -5.67 16.50 -5.90
CA LYS A 248 -5.71 15.24 -5.16
C LYS A 248 -6.92 15.22 -4.24
N ALA A 249 -7.89 14.39 -4.56
CA ALA A 249 -9.03 14.15 -3.69
C ALA A 249 -8.57 13.46 -2.38
N PRO A 250 -9.15 13.80 -1.22
CA PRO A 250 -8.83 13.17 0.05
C PRO A 250 -9.19 11.69 0.04
N SER A 251 -8.25 10.85 0.47
CA SER A 251 -8.43 9.41 0.61
C SER A 251 -9.00 9.04 1.98
N ILE A 252 -9.31 7.76 2.17
CA ILE A 252 -9.76 7.25 3.49
C ILE A 252 -8.66 7.42 4.55
N SER A 253 -7.38 7.30 4.18
CA SER A 253 -6.28 7.50 5.12
C SER A 253 -6.30 8.92 5.67
N GLU A 254 -6.43 9.94 4.79
CA GLU A 254 -6.53 11.34 5.22
C GLU A 254 -7.83 11.60 6.02
N THR A 255 -8.95 10.93 5.67
CA THR A 255 -10.19 11.00 6.48
C THR A 255 -9.97 10.50 7.90
N LEU A 256 -9.28 9.36 8.06
CA LEU A 256 -8.97 8.78 9.36
C LEU A 256 -7.98 9.63 10.16
N ASP A 257 -6.96 10.20 9.52
CA ASP A 257 -6.03 11.12 10.14
C ASP A 257 -6.75 12.35 10.67
N TRP A 258 -7.69 12.89 9.89
CA TRP A 258 -8.50 14.03 10.32
C TRP A 258 -9.46 13.66 11.46
N ALA A 259 -10.11 12.49 11.38
CA ALA A 259 -10.93 11.97 12.47
C ALA A 259 -10.15 11.88 13.79
N GLN A 260 -8.91 11.37 13.75
CA GLN A 260 -8.03 11.29 14.92
C GLN A 260 -7.62 12.67 15.43
N ALA A 261 -7.31 13.62 14.53
CA ALA A 261 -7.01 15.00 14.91
C ALA A 261 -8.18 15.64 15.65
N LEU A 262 -9.43 15.46 15.16
CA LEU A 262 -10.63 15.97 15.82
C LEU A 262 -10.86 15.34 17.21
N VAL A 263 -10.54 14.05 17.39
CA VAL A 263 -10.57 13.39 18.70
C VAL A 263 -9.56 14.03 19.67
N ILE A 264 -8.30 14.24 19.20
CA ILE A 264 -7.24 14.85 20.00
C ILE A 264 -7.61 16.26 20.44
N LEU A 265 -8.26 17.04 19.55
CA LEU A 265 -8.72 18.41 19.84
C LEU A 265 -9.99 18.45 20.72
N ASN A 266 -10.58 17.29 21.06
CA ASN A 266 -11.85 17.18 21.77
C ASN A 266 -12.94 18.05 21.11
N ALA A 267 -12.99 18.07 19.77
CA ALA A 267 -13.89 18.93 19.00
C ALA A 267 -15.36 18.49 19.23
N PRO A 268 -16.28 19.40 19.61
CA PRO A 268 -17.68 19.06 19.80
C PRO A 268 -18.46 18.99 18.49
N GLN A 269 -18.04 19.76 17.50
CA GLN A 269 -18.65 19.85 16.17
C GLN A 269 -17.65 20.39 15.14
N LEU A 270 -17.91 20.16 13.85
CA LEU A 270 -17.05 20.60 12.75
C LEU A 270 -17.43 22.04 12.36
N THR A 271 -16.86 23.04 13.05
CA THR A 271 -17.05 24.45 12.70
C THR A 271 -16.13 24.87 11.56
N LYS A 272 -16.46 26.00 10.93
CA LYS A 272 -15.63 26.54 9.85
C LYS A 272 -14.21 26.88 10.30
N GLU A 273 -14.09 27.50 11.46
CA GLU A 273 -12.81 27.87 12.08
C GLU A 273 -11.96 26.60 12.30
N LEU A 274 -12.54 25.54 12.82
CA LEU A 274 -11.86 24.28 13.04
C LEU A 274 -11.43 23.62 11.71
N ILE A 275 -12.25 23.73 10.66
CA ILE A 275 -11.87 23.26 9.32
C ILE A 275 -10.67 24.06 8.81
N GLU A 276 -10.69 25.40 8.90
CA GLU A 276 -9.58 26.24 8.47
C GLU A 276 -8.28 25.91 9.20
N GLU A 277 -8.33 25.67 10.52
CA GLU A 277 -7.18 25.30 11.33
C GLU A 277 -6.64 23.89 11.02
N THR A 278 -7.50 22.96 10.62
CA THR A 278 -7.13 21.55 10.45
C THR A 278 -7.08 21.07 9.00
N ILE A 279 -7.38 21.93 8.03
CA ILE A 279 -7.48 21.58 6.60
C ILE A 279 -6.18 20.94 6.06
N SER A 280 -5.02 21.33 6.59
CA SER A 280 -3.71 20.79 6.20
C SER A 280 -3.54 19.31 6.56
N VAL A 281 -4.34 18.77 7.47
CA VAL A 281 -4.35 17.34 7.80
C VAL A 281 -4.89 16.55 6.61
N ILE A 282 -5.96 17.04 5.97
CA ILE A 282 -6.66 16.33 4.91
C ILE A 282 -6.28 16.79 3.50
N ILE A 283 -5.95 18.05 3.29
CA ILE A 283 -5.56 18.62 2.00
C ILE A 283 -4.07 18.97 2.00
N LYS A 284 -3.33 18.44 1.00
CA LYS A 284 -1.87 18.58 0.92
C LYS A 284 -1.37 19.69 0.00
N TYR A 285 -2.25 20.28 -0.81
CA TYR A 285 -1.91 21.33 -1.77
C TYR A 285 -2.66 22.62 -1.44
N ASP A 286 -1.93 23.74 -1.34
CA ASP A 286 -2.48 25.06 -1.00
C ASP A 286 -3.66 25.48 -1.90
N ARG A 287 -3.52 25.24 -3.23
CA ARG A 287 -4.60 25.56 -4.18
C ARG A 287 -5.88 24.75 -3.96
N ASP A 288 -5.73 23.49 -3.54
CA ASP A 288 -6.87 22.64 -3.21
C ASP A 288 -7.53 23.12 -1.92
N ALA A 289 -6.75 23.53 -0.92
CA ALA A 289 -7.25 24.13 0.31
C ALA A 289 -8.05 25.41 0.04
N GLU A 290 -7.54 26.31 -0.81
CA GLU A 290 -8.24 27.51 -1.24
C GLU A 290 -9.59 27.19 -1.90
N LYS A 291 -9.65 26.20 -2.80
CA LYS A 291 -10.89 25.74 -3.44
C LYS A 291 -11.91 25.22 -2.43
N VAL A 292 -11.46 24.41 -1.45
CA VAL A 292 -12.32 23.86 -0.40
C VAL A 292 -12.89 24.98 0.47
N LEU A 293 -12.07 25.93 0.92
CA LEU A 293 -12.49 27.05 1.73
C LEU A 293 -13.46 28.00 0.98
N ALA A 294 -13.22 28.24 -0.31
CA ALA A 294 -14.13 29.01 -1.16
C ALA A 294 -15.49 28.30 -1.30
N HIS A 295 -15.51 26.97 -1.46
CA HIS A 295 -16.74 26.19 -1.53
C HIS A 295 -17.56 26.27 -0.24
N LEU A 296 -16.91 26.23 0.93
CA LEU A 296 -17.55 26.39 2.23
C LEU A 296 -18.21 27.77 2.38
N ASN A 297 -17.51 28.83 1.97
CA ASN A 297 -18.03 30.19 1.99
C ASN A 297 -19.25 30.37 1.07
N GLY A 298 -19.22 29.74 -0.12
CA GLY A 298 -20.34 29.79 -1.07
C GLY A 298 -21.60 29.05 -0.58
N LYS A 299 -21.46 27.93 0.12
CA LYS A 299 -22.58 27.19 0.72
C LYS A 299 -23.28 28.02 1.83
N GLN A 300 -22.54 28.76 2.65
CA GLN A 300 -23.13 29.64 3.67
C GLN A 300 -23.92 30.83 3.07
N ALA A 301 -23.40 31.41 1.99
CA ALA A 301 -24.10 32.50 1.33
C ALA A 301 -25.46 32.07 0.74
N GLN A 302 -25.59 30.80 0.31
CA GLN A 302 -26.87 30.27 -0.18
C GLN A 302 -27.85 29.89 0.95
N SER A 303 -27.36 29.45 2.09
CA SER A 303 -28.20 29.07 3.24
C SER A 303 -28.78 30.30 3.95
N THR A 304 -28.07 31.43 3.93
CA THR A 304 -28.57 32.71 4.50
C THR A 304 -29.55 33.45 3.58
N SER A 305 -29.54 33.17 2.26
CA SER A 305 -30.47 33.84 1.31
C SER A 305 -31.89 33.25 1.31
N HIS A 306 -32.15 32.14 1.99
CA HIS A 306 -33.48 31.53 2.08
C HIS A 306 -34.29 31.93 3.32
N SER A 307 -33.77 32.79 4.19
CA SER A 307 -34.46 33.19 5.44
C SER A 307 -34.86 34.66 5.56
N HIS A 308 -34.73 35.49 4.53
CA HIS A 308 -35.20 36.88 4.59
C HIS A 308 -35.89 37.32 3.29
N GLY A 309 -37.21 37.28 3.33
CA GLY A 309 -38.06 38.07 2.44
C GLY A 309 -38.14 39.52 2.94
N HIS A 310 -37.95 40.46 2.00
CA HIS A 310 -38.29 41.88 2.02
C HIS A 310 -37.70 42.79 3.11
N HIS A 311 -36.75 43.65 2.70
CA HIS A 311 -36.90 45.11 2.71
C HIS A 311 -35.80 45.78 1.88
N HIS A 312 -36.23 46.78 1.05
CA HIS A 312 -35.37 47.67 0.26
C HIS A 312 -34.53 48.60 1.16
N GLY A 313 -33.29 48.84 0.77
CA GLY A 313 -32.44 49.91 1.28
C GLY A 313 -31.09 49.91 0.58
N HIS A 314 -30.87 50.90 -0.29
CA HIS A 314 -29.57 51.27 -0.84
C HIS A 314 -28.61 51.63 0.31
N GLU A 315 -27.40 51.10 0.33
CA GLU A 315 -26.23 51.89 0.74
C GLU A 315 -24.91 51.23 0.34
N GLN A 316 -23.91 52.08 0.17
CA GLN A 316 -22.66 51.92 -0.55
C GLN A 316 -21.59 51.11 0.20
N ASN A 317 -20.75 50.45 -0.56
CA ASN A 317 -19.55 49.66 -0.17
C ASN A 317 -18.43 50.58 0.38
N PRO A 318 -17.71 50.22 1.44
CA PRO A 318 -16.30 50.52 1.56
C PRO A 318 -15.42 49.34 1.96
N TYR A 319 -14.37 49.12 1.16
CA TYR A 319 -13.06 48.55 1.45
C TYR A 319 -12.96 47.34 2.40
N VAL A 320 -12.57 46.18 1.86
CA VAL A 320 -12.09 45.04 2.62
C VAL A 320 -10.56 45.09 2.64
N GLU A 321 -10.00 45.39 3.80
CA GLU A 321 -8.58 45.21 4.11
C GLU A 321 -8.21 43.73 4.20
N ARG A 322 -7.05 43.37 3.67
CA ARG A 322 -6.50 42.03 3.74
C ARG A 322 -5.89 41.77 5.12
N PRO A 323 -6.09 40.60 5.76
CA PRO A 323 -5.45 40.32 7.03
C PRO A 323 -3.93 40.03 6.81
N GLU A 324 -3.08 40.85 7.35
CA GLU A 324 -1.60 40.71 7.32
C GLU A 324 -1.05 39.50 8.11
N ALA A 325 -1.85 38.88 8.94
CA ALA A 325 -1.44 37.77 9.80
C ALA A 325 -0.95 36.52 9.05
N LEU A 326 -1.38 36.30 7.80
CA LEU A 326 -0.95 35.16 6.97
C LEU A 326 0.45 35.35 6.37
N LEU A 327 0.97 36.57 6.30
CA LEU A 327 2.29 36.87 5.74
C LEU A 327 3.41 36.73 6.77
N GLU A 328 3.12 36.95 8.05
CA GLU A 328 4.12 36.76 9.13
C GLU A 328 4.40 35.27 9.43
N TYR A 329 3.40 34.41 9.34
CA TYR A 329 3.60 32.96 9.53
C TYR A 329 4.51 32.33 8.45
N ARG A 330 4.42 32.82 7.21
CA ARG A 330 5.27 32.37 6.10
C ARG A 330 6.73 32.80 6.21
N ARG A 331 7.02 33.93 6.84
CA ARG A 331 8.42 34.42 7.06
C ARG A 331 9.17 33.62 8.11
N ASN A 332 8.47 33.01 9.06
CA ASN A 332 9.11 32.25 10.15
C ASN A 332 9.40 30.80 9.80
N LEU A 333 8.86 30.24 8.70
CA LEU A 333 9.13 28.87 8.25
C LEU A 333 10.27 28.75 7.23
N SER A 334 10.74 29.87 6.64
CA SER A 334 11.85 29.86 5.67
C SER A 334 13.23 30.10 6.31
N ASN A 335 13.33 30.22 7.63
CA ASN A 335 14.57 30.47 8.36
C ASN A 335 14.88 29.43 9.44
N LYS A 336 14.48 28.17 9.20
CA LYS A 336 14.99 27.02 9.99
C LYS A 336 15.38 25.87 9.10
#